data_b2839e31b7eb4a65405353fc26108503
#
_entry.id   b2839e31b7eb4a65405353fc26108503
#
_cell.length_a   1.000
_cell.length_b   1.000
_cell.length_c   1.000
_cell.angle_alpha   90.00
_cell.angle_beta   90.00
_cell.angle_gamma   90.00
#
_symmetry.space_group_name_H-M   'P 1'
#
loop_
_entity.id
_entity.type
_entity.pdbx_description
1 polymer ?
#
loop_
_entity_poly.entity_id
_entity_poly.type
_entity_poly.pdbx_seq_one_letter_code
_entity_poly.pdbx_strand_id
1 'polypeptide(L)'
;MNSKRPFVVQEVSAGGFVLAADGSNRVALIGRRSRSGRLDWCLPKGHPENQETLEEAAIREIFEETGLVAEIVEPLGDISYEFSAGRKVIQKTVHHFLMRQIGGVLTVDNDPHHEAEQVDWVDLDALHKKLA
;
A
#
# COMPACT_ATOMS: atom_id res chain seq x y z
N MET A 1 9.72 -35.12 -18.23
CA MET A 1 9.19 -34.67 -17.66
C MET A 1 9.41 -33.74 -16.76
N ASN A 2 9.22 -32.78 -16.69
CA ASN A 2 9.46 -31.86 -15.92
C ASN A 2 8.43 -31.37 -15.17
N SER A 3 7.80 -32.09 -14.59
CA SER A 3 6.71 -31.76 -13.74
C SER A 3 7.07 -30.84 -12.63
N LYS A 4 8.30 -30.40 -12.53
CA LYS A 4 8.76 -29.59 -11.42
C LYS A 4 8.80 -28.09 -11.71
N ARG A 5 8.23 -27.66 -12.82
CA ARG A 5 8.11 -26.23 -13.07
C ARG A 5 7.23 -25.58 -12.01
N PRO A 6 7.66 -24.46 -11.45
CA PRO A 6 6.84 -23.79 -10.47
C PRO A 6 5.61 -23.18 -11.14
N PHE A 7 4.55 -23.06 -10.36
CA PHE A 7 3.40 -22.29 -10.80
C PHE A 7 3.74 -20.81 -10.70
N VAL A 8 3.39 -20.07 -11.72
CA VAL A 8 3.55 -18.62 -11.71
C VAL A 8 2.19 -18.01 -11.39
N VAL A 9 2.15 -17.21 -10.32
CA VAL A 9 0.93 -16.54 -9.87
C VAL A 9 1.16 -15.04 -9.98
N GLN A 10 0.23 -14.35 -10.64
CA GLN A 10 0.26 -12.90 -10.77
C GLN A 10 -0.54 -12.28 -9.64
N GLU A 11 0.04 -11.31 -8.93
CA GLU A 11 -0.66 -10.54 -7.92
C GLU A 11 -0.53 -9.06 -8.23
N VAL A 12 -1.60 -8.32 -7.99
CA VAL A 12 -1.65 -6.89 -8.25
C VAL A 12 -2.13 -6.18 -6.99
N SER A 13 -1.47 -5.08 -6.66
CA SER A 13 -1.90 -4.19 -5.59
C SER A 13 -1.93 -2.76 -6.12
N ALA A 14 -2.73 -1.93 -5.47
CA ALA A 14 -2.79 -0.50 -5.75
C ALA A 14 -2.77 0.28 -4.44
N GLY A 15 -2.10 1.40 -4.43
CA GLY A 15 -2.00 2.25 -3.26
C GLY A 15 -1.26 3.53 -3.61
N GLY A 16 -0.73 4.20 -2.61
CA GLY A 16 -0.07 5.43 -2.98
C GLY A 16 0.49 6.29 -1.87
N PHE A 17 0.99 7.43 -2.32
CA PHE A 17 1.52 8.50 -1.51
C PHE A 17 0.41 9.52 -1.28
N VAL A 18 -0.12 9.61 -0.07
CA VAL A 18 -1.19 10.56 0.25
C VAL A 18 -0.57 11.76 0.94
N LEU A 19 -0.60 12.90 0.26
CA LEU A 19 -0.11 14.16 0.84
C LEU A 19 -1.18 14.77 1.73
N ALA A 20 -0.73 15.31 2.87
CA ALA A 20 -1.61 15.98 3.83
C ALA A 20 -2.22 17.24 3.21
N ALA A 21 -3.47 17.52 3.56
CA ALA A 21 -4.22 18.67 3.03
C ALA A 21 -3.71 20.01 3.55
N ASP A 22 -2.94 20.01 4.63
CA ASP A 22 -2.49 21.25 5.30
C ASP A 22 -1.23 21.86 4.70
N GLY A 23 -0.72 21.29 3.61
CA GLY A 23 0.49 21.79 2.95
C GLY A 23 1.79 21.48 3.67
N SER A 24 1.77 20.59 4.65
CA SER A 24 2.94 20.29 5.47
C SER A 24 3.99 19.39 4.80
N ASN A 25 3.76 18.93 3.57
CA ASN A 25 4.63 17.99 2.87
C ASN A 25 4.83 16.69 3.65
N ARG A 26 3.76 16.19 4.26
CA ARG A 26 3.77 14.92 4.96
C ARG A 26 2.97 13.89 4.19
N VAL A 27 3.40 12.64 4.31
CA VAL A 27 2.82 11.48 3.61
C VAL A 27 2.34 10.49 4.67
N ALA A 28 1.20 9.87 4.42
CA ALA A 28 0.65 8.87 5.34
C ALA A 28 1.34 7.53 5.15
N LEU A 29 1.86 6.97 6.22
CA LEU A 29 2.41 5.62 6.25
C LEU A 29 1.65 4.76 7.25
N ILE A 30 1.66 3.46 7.01
CA ILE A 30 1.13 2.48 7.96
C ILE A 30 2.27 1.68 8.55
N GLY A 31 2.11 1.29 9.81
CA GLY A 31 3.04 0.39 10.48
C GLY A 31 2.45 -1.00 10.53
N ARG A 32 3.19 -1.98 10.03
CA ARG A 32 2.78 -3.38 9.99
C ARG A 32 3.78 -4.21 10.77
N ARG A 33 3.27 -5.20 11.49
CA ARG A 33 4.14 -6.08 12.26
C ARG A 33 4.69 -7.18 11.35
N SER A 34 6.02 -7.30 11.28
CA SER A 34 6.67 -8.37 10.54
C SER A 34 6.63 -9.66 11.34
N ARG A 35 7.00 -10.78 10.72
CA ARG A 35 7.07 -12.07 11.39
C ARG A 35 8.03 -12.07 12.58
N SER A 36 9.08 -11.24 12.51
CA SER A 36 10.04 -11.12 13.61
C SER A 36 9.53 -10.26 14.76
N GLY A 37 8.35 -9.68 14.63
CA GLY A 37 7.77 -8.80 15.65
C GLY A 37 8.17 -7.34 15.49
N ARG A 38 8.94 -7.00 14.45
CA ARG A 38 9.35 -5.63 14.19
C ARG A 38 8.22 -4.85 13.53
N LEU A 39 8.03 -3.60 13.93
CA LEU A 39 7.07 -2.71 13.27
C LEU A 39 7.74 -2.09 12.04
N ASP A 40 7.26 -2.46 10.87
CA ASP A 40 7.77 -1.93 9.60
C ASP A 40 6.81 -0.87 9.06
N TRP A 41 7.35 0.27 8.67
CA TRP A 41 6.57 1.35 8.08
C TRP A 41 6.58 1.22 6.56
N CYS A 42 5.40 1.33 5.96
CA CYS A 42 5.25 1.16 4.52
C CYS A 42 4.10 2.01 3.98
N LEU A 43 4.07 2.14 2.66
CA LEU A 43 2.97 2.82 1.97
C LEU A 43 1.72 1.94 2.03
N PRO A 44 0.54 2.55 2.26
CA PRO A 44 -0.72 1.80 2.23
C PRO A 44 -1.01 1.29 0.82
N LYS A 45 -1.46 0.05 0.73
CA LYS A 45 -1.82 -0.59 -0.53
C LYS A 45 -2.60 -1.86 -0.28
N GLY A 46 -3.29 -2.35 -1.29
CA GLY A 46 -3.97 -3.63 -1.21
C GLY A 46 -4.48 -4.10 -2.56
N HIS A 47 -5.12 -5.25 -2.56
CA HIS A 47 -5.57 -5.90 -3.79
C HIS A 47 -6.88 -5.29 -4.29
N PRO A 48 -7.01 -5.05 -5.61
CA PRO A 48 -8.30 -4.66 -6.17
C PRO A 48 -9.35 -5.73 -5.93
N GLU A 49 -10.58 -5.30 -5.69
CA GLU A 49 -11.73 -6.18 -5.62
C GLU A 49 -12.38 -6.28 -6.99
N ASN A 50 -13.34 -7.20 -7.14
CA ASN A 50 -13.96 -7.44 -8.44
C ASN A 50 -14.49 -6.17 -9.07
N GLN A 51 -14.11 -5.95 -10.32
CA GLN A 51 -14.55 -4.83 -11.14
C GLN A 51 -14.08 -3.45 -10.68
N GLU A 52 -13.20 -3.41 -9.68
CA GLU A 52 -12.57 -2.16 -9.27
C GLU A 52 -11.47 -1.78 -10.26
N THR A 53 -11.39 -0.51 -10.62
CA THR A 53 -10.21 0.00 -11.29
C THR A 53 -9.07 0.09 -10.30
N LEU A 54 -7.84 0.24 -10.78
CA LEU A 54 -6.68 0.42 -9.91
C LEU A 54 -6.82 1.70 -9.06
N GLU A 55 -7.37 2.77 -9.64
CA GLU A 55 -7.62 4.01 -8.94
C GLU A 55 -8.64 3.83 -7.82
N GLU A 56 -9.74 3.14 -8.12
CA GLU A 56 -10.76 2.86 -7.11
C GLU A 56 -10.21 2.00 -5.97
N ALA A 57 -9.39 1.01 -6.32
CA ALA A 57 -8.75 0.16 -5.32
C ALA A 57 -7.81 0.97 -4.44
N ALA A 58 -7.01 1.87 -5.03
CA ALA A 58 -6.11 2.71 -4.26
C ALA A 58 -6.88 3.60 -3.29
N ILE A 59 -7.95 4.24 -3.74
CA ILE A 59 -8.77 5.12 -2.90
C ILE A 59 -9.37 4.33 -1.73
N ARG A 60 -9.90 3.16 -2.00
CA ARG A 60 -10.50 2.31 -0.97
C ARG A 60 -9.47 1.82 0.04
N GLU A 61 -8.32 1.33 -0.44
CA GLU A 61 -7.27 0.82 0.43
C GLU A 61 -6.71 1.93 1.32
N ILE A 62 -6.55 3.14 0.79
CA ILE A 62 -6.13 4.29 1.59
C ILE A 62 -7.13 4.53 2.72
N PHE A 63 -8.42 4.51 2.42
CA PHE A 63 -9.44 4.73 3.44
C PHE A 63 -9.41 3.63 4.51
N GLU A 64 -9.32 2.38 4.08
CA GLU A 64 -9.33 1.25 5.01
C GLU A 64 -8.09 1.25 5.91
N GLU A 65 -6.92 1.49 5.34
CA GLU A 65 -5.68 1.37 6.09
C GLU A 65 -5.29 2.62 6.85
N THR A 66 -5.70 3.80 6.39
CA THR A 66 -5.27 5.05 6.99
C THR A 66 -6.40 5.91 7.56
N GLY A 67 -7.64 5.64 7.18
CA GLY A 67 -8.78 6.49 7.55
C GLY A 67 -8.95 7.72 6.67
N LEU A 68 -8.06 7.95 5.72
CA LEU A 68 -8.09 9.16 4.90
C LEU A 68 -8.96 8.98 3.67
N VAL A 69 -9.68 10.03 3.33
CA VAL A 69 -10.35 10.15 2.03
C VAL A 69 -9.41 10.93 1.14
N ALA A 70 -9.01 10.31 0.03
CA ALA A 70 -8.01 10.89 -0.84
C ALA A 70 -8.49 10.88 -2.29
N GLU A 71 -7.95 11.79 -3.09
CA GLU A 71 -8.20 11.81 -4.51
C GLU A 71 -6.90 11.56 -5.26
N ILE A 72 -7.01 10.97 -6.43
CA ILE A 72 -5.86 10.70 -7.30
C ILE A 72 -5.40 12.01 -7.92
N VAL A 73 -4.11 12.28 -7.87
CA VAL A 73 -3.49 13.39 -8.59
C VAL A 73 -2.90 12.88 -9.90
N GLU A 74 -2.05 11.85 -9.81
CA GLU A 74 -1.47 11.24 -11.01
C GLU A 74 -0.84 9.89 -10.66
N PRO A 75 -0.65 9.00 -11.63
CA PRO A 75 0.11 7.78 -11.39
C PRO A 75 1.59 8.10 -11.21
N LEU A 76 2.24 7.38 -10.29
CA LEU A 76 3.67 7.51 -10.06
C LEU A 76 4.48 6.40 -10.69
N GLY A 77 3.83 5.31 -11.11
CA GLY A 77 4.50 4.19 -11.72
C GLY A 77 4.30 2.92 -10.93
N ASP A 78 4.84 1.84 -11.48
CA ASP A 78 4.64 0.50 -10.95
C ASP A 78 5.97 -0.06 -10.49
N ILE A 79 5.91 -0.89 -9.43
CA ILE A 79 7.03 -1.67 -8.98
C ILE A 79 6.65 -3.14 -9.12
N SER A 80 7.49 -3.93 -9.78
CA SER A 80 7.28 -5.37 -9.94
C SER A 80 8.41 -6.14 -9.33
N TYR A 81 8.09 -7.23 -8.66
CA TYR A 81 9.09 -8.11 -8.07
C TYR A 81 8.55 -9.52 -7.98
N GLU A 82 9.47 -10.48 -7.81
CA GLU A 82 9.13 -11.88 -7.69
C GLU A 82 9.66 -12.45 -6.39
N PHE A 83 8.94 -13.40 -5.85
CA PHE A 83 9.45 -14.18 -4.73
C PHE A 83 8.86 -15.59 -4.80
N SER A 84 9.57 -16.53 -4.20
CA SER A 84 9.14 -17.92 -4.16
C SER A 84 8.37 -18.21 -2.86
N ALA A 85 7.28 -18.94 -3.01
CA ALA A 85 6.47 -19.38 -1.89
C ALA A 85 6.15 -20.86 -2.12
N GLY A 86 6.98 -21.74 -1.58
CA GLY A 86 6.88 -23.18 -1.86
C GLY A 86 7.15 -23.45 -3.32
N ARG A 87 6.18 -24.08 -4.01
CA ARG A 87 6.30 -24.38 -5.42
C ARG A 87 5.78 -23.27 -6.33
N LYS A 88 5.39 -22.13 -5.74
CA LYS A 88 4.88 -21.01 -6.50
C LYS A 88 5.95 -19.97 -6.69
N VAL A 89 5.91 -19.30 -7.81
CA VAL A 89 6.62 -18.05 -8.03
C VAL A 89 5.54 -16.97 -8.10
N ILE A 90 5.60 -16.02 -7.18
CA ILE A 90 4.64 -14.91 -7.12
C ILE A 90 5.28 -13.74 -7.84
N GLN A 91 4.63 -13.28 -8.91
CA GLN A 91 5.01 -12.06 -9.62
C GLN A 91 4.07 -10.97 -9.17
N LYS A 92 4.57 -10.04 -8.38
CA LYS A 92 3.73 -8.99 -7.79
C LYS A 92 4.01 -7.66 -8.45
N THR A 93 2.95 -6.95 -8.83
CA THR A 93 3.02 -5.60 -9.36
C THR A 93 2.22 -4.69 -8.44
N VAL A 94 2.84 -3.61 -7.98
CA VAL A 94 2.19 -2.61 -7.15
C VAL A 94 2.11 -1.31 -7.95
N HIS A 95 0.88 -0.85 -8.17
CA HIS A 95 0.61 0.41 -8.87
C HIS A 95 0.50 1.51 -7.83
N HIS A 96 1.38 2.51 -7.91
CA HIS A 96 1.42 3.62 -6.97
C HIS A 96 0.84 4.89 -7.61
N PHE A 97 0.06 5.62 -6.82
CA PHE A 97 -0.51 6.89 -7.24
C PHE A 97 -0.07 7.99 -6.29
N LEU A 98 0.15 9.18 -6.83
CA LEU A 98 0.22 10.37 -6.01
C LEU A 98 -1.22 10.79 -5.69
N MET A 99 -1.50 11.00 -4.42
CA MET A 99 -2.86 11.29 -3.95
C MET A 99 -2.83 12.48 -3.00
N ARG A 100 -3.97 13.10 -2.83
CA ARG A 100 -4.11 14.24 -1.93
C ARG A 100 -5.27 13.97 -0.99
N GLN A 101 -5.06 14.21 0.30
CA GLN A 101 -6.11 14.12 1.29
C GLN A 101 -7.18 15.16 1.01
N ILE A 102 -8.44 14.73 0.95
CA ILE A 102 -9.58 15.63 0.83
C ILE A 102 -10.55 15.49 2.01
N GLY A 103 -10.28 14.56 2.91
CA GLY A 103 -11.09 14.35 4.09
C GLY A 103 -10.55 13.24 4.96
N GLY A 104 -11.31 12.89 5.99
CA GLY A 104 -10.94 11.81 6.90
C GLY A 104 -9.89 12.23 7.92
N VAL A 105 -9.64 11.34 8.86
CA VAL A 105 -8.60 11.50 9.88
C VAL A 105 -7.86 10.19 10.01
N LEU A 106 -6.59 10.25 10.40
CA LEU A 106 -5.78 9.05 10.55
C LEU A 106 -6.36 8.10 11.58
N THR A 107 -6.63 6.87 11.18
CA THR A 107 -7.07 5.80 12.06
C THR A 107 -6.83 4.46 11.40
N VAL A 108 -6.55 3.44 12.20
CA VAL A 108 -6.47 2.05 11.71
C VAL A 108 -7.78 1.30 11.90
N ASP A 109 -8.81 1.96 12.43
CA ASP A 109 -10.07 1.29 12.80
C ASP A 109 -10.91 0.85 11.61
N ASN A 110 -10.62 1.38 10.42
CA ASN A 110 -11.38 1.04 9.23
C ASN A 110 -10.79 -0.15 8.44
N ASP A 111 -9.68 -0.70 8.91
CA ASP A 111 -9.01 -1.79 8.21
C ASP A 111 -9.70 -3.12 8.56
N PRO A 112 -10.44 -3.74 7.61
CA PRO A 112 -11.17 -4.97 7.89
C PRO A 112 -10.26 -6.16 8.14
N HIS A 113 -9.02 -6.10 7.69
CA HIS A 113 -8.06 -7.20 7.84
C HIS A 113 -7.08 -6.95 8.98
N HIS A 114 -7.15 -5.81 9.64
CA HIS A 114 -6.28 -5.43 10.75
C HIS A 114 -4.79 -5.59 10.42
N GLU A 115 -4.42 -5.31 9.18
CA GLU A 115 -3.02 -5.42 8.76
C GLU A 115 -2.20 -4.24 9.26
N ALA A 116 -2.78 -3.04 9.32
CA ALA A 116 -2.11 -1.86 9.83
C ALA A 116 -2.31 -1.78 11.33
N GLU A 117 -1.21 -1.76 12.11
CA GLU A 117 -1.27 -1.56 13.54
C GLU A 117 -1.22 -0.10 13.93
N GLN A 118 -0.53 0.70 13.14
CA GLN A 118 -0.37 2.13 13.38
C GLN A 118 -0.45 2.88 12.06
N VAL A 119 -0.77 4.15 12.15
CA VAL A 119 -0.75 5.04 10.99
C VAL A 119 -0.22 6.39 11.46
N ASP A 120 0.59 7.04 10.64
CA ASP A 120 1.19 8.31 11.00
C ASP A 120 1.51 9.14 9.76
N TRP A 121 1.61 10.45 9.96
CA TRP A 121 2.14 11.36 8.97
C TRP A 121 3.66 11.41 9.11
N VAL A 122 4.36 11.28 8.00
CA VAL A 122 5.82 11.29 7.98
C VAL A 122 6.28 12.36 7.00
N ASP A 123 7.24 13.18 7.41
CA ASP A 123 7.77 14.22 6.53
C ASP A 123 8.35 13.58 5.26
N LEU A 124 8.02 14.18 4.13
CA LEU A 124 8.49 13.68 2.84
C LEU A 124 10.02 13.57 2.81
N ASP A 125 10.71 14.53 3.42
CA ASP A 125 12.18 14.54 3.46
C ASP A 125 12.75 13.37 4.28
N ALA A 126 11.98 12.82 5.20
CA ALA A 126 12.43 11.71 6.05
C ALA A 126 11.89 10.36 5.57
N LEU A 127 11.14 10.35 4.47
CA LEU A 127 10.42 9.16 4.04
C LEU A 127 11.34 7.97 3.80
N HIS A 128 12.45 8.18 3.12
CA HIS A 128 13.39 7.10 2.78
C HIS A 128 14.03 6.46 4.02
N LYS A 129 14.12 7.20 5.14
CA LYS A 129 14.66 6.66 6.37
C LYS A 129 13.60 5.86 7.14
N LYS A 130 12.33 6.17 6.93
CA LYS A 130 11.24 5.55 7.67
C LYS A 130 10.76 4.26 6.99
N LEU A 131 10.78 4.21 5.67
CA LEU A 131 10.29 3.06 4.93
C LEU A 131 11.16 1.82 5.17
N ALA A 132 10.48 0.72 5.38
CA ALA A 132 11.14 -0.57 5.57
C ALA A 132 11.62 -1.17 4.24
#